data_a5da3bc335e1525bc7928ceb841c7eff
#
_entry.id   a5da3bc335e1525bc7928ceb841c7eff
#
_cell.length_a   1.000
_cell.length_b   1.000
_cell.length_c   1.000
_cell.angle_alpha   90.00
_cell.angle_beta   90.00
_cell.angle_gamma   90.00
#
_symmetry.space_group_name_H-M   'P 1'
#
loop_
_entity.id
_entity.type
_entity.pdbx_description
1 polymer ?
#
loop_
_entity_poly.entity_id
_entity_poly.type
_entity_poly.pdbx_seq_one_letter_code
_entity_poly.pdbx_strand_id
1 'polypeptide(L)'
;QNVMKKTNGLYPAPLEAIDVMVDGLGRDIKGSLQLEREAFERLLKTDVAENLVGVFFLQERSKKTKGEKGYKVGKSAVIGAGVMGAGIAQWVSSRGIPTILKDIKPEFVANGMKTIGKLYGAAVKKRVMTKTEAQSSLDRITPITETMPMTQVDFVVEAAVEKLDIKKKLFLELEQNVREDTVLATNTSALSIDVISEGMK
;
A
#
# COMPACT_ATOMS: atom_id res chain seq x y z
N GLN A 1 -18.40 19.14 17.95
CA GLN A 1 -17.32 18.41 18.66
C GLN A 1 -16.84 17.17 17.88
N ASN A 2 -17.73 16.38 17.26
CA ASN A 2 -17.32 15.16 16.52
C ASN A 2 -16.51 15.46 15.23
N VAL A 3 -16.83 16.54 14.52
CA VAL A 3 -16.10 16.97 13.31
C VAL A 3 -14.67 17.32 13.66
N MET A 4 -14.48 18.18 14.66
CA MET A 4 -13.14 18.59 15.12
C MET A 4 -12.27 17.41 15.57
N LYS A 5 -12.86 16.43 16.28
CA LYS A 5 -12.12 15.21 16.68
C LYS A 5 -11.68 14.35 15.49
N LYS A 6 -12.48 14.29 14.42
CA LYS A 6 -12.18 13.49 13.24
C LYS A 6 -11.22 14.18 12.27
N THR A 7 -11.29 15.50 12.20
CA THR A 7 -10.52 16.29 11.21
C THR A 7 -9.31 16.99 11.81
N ASN A 8 -9.16 16.97 13.14
CA ASN A 8 -8.19 17.77 13.89
C ASN A 8 -8.22 19.27 13.51
N GLY A 9 -9.38 19.77 13.04
CA GLY A 9 -9.52 21.14 12.57
C GLY A 9 -8.88 21.45 11.22
N LEU A 10 -8.30 20.47 10.54
CA LEU A 10 -7.56 20.66 9.28
C LEU A 10 -8.46 20.79 8.05
N TYR A 11 -9.75 20.42 8.17
CA TYR A 11 -10.70 20.48 7.04
C TYR A 11 -11.80 21.49 7.35
N PRO A 12 -11.81 22.69 6.72
CA PRO A 12 -12.82 23.72 6.99
C PRO A 12 -14.20 23.35 6.42
N ALA A 13 -14.28 22.62 5.32
CA ALA A 13 -15.53 22.34 4.63
C ALA A 13 -16.64 21.71 5.47
N PRO A 14 -16.39 20.73 6.36
CA PRO A 14 -17.45 20.18 7.22
C PRO A 14 -18.03 21.19 8.22
N LEU A 15 -17.26 22.16 8.66
CA LEU A 15 -17.73 23.22 9.57
C LEU A 15 -18.56 24.23 8.80
N GLU A 16 -18.06 24.73 7.66
CA GLU A 16 -18.80 25.60 6.77
C GLU A 16 -20.15 24.99 6.34
N ALA A 17 -20.17 23.68 6.06
CA ALA A 17 -21.42 23.00 5.73
C ALA A 17 -22.43 23.02 6.89
N ILE A 18 -21.98 22.88 8.13
CA ILE A 18 -22.84 22.98 9.32
C ILE A 18 -23.39 24.41 9.44
N ASP A 19 -22.53 25.42 9.28
CA ASP A 19 -22.92 26.83 9.40
C ASP A 19 -23.93 27.19 8.33
N VAL A 20 -23.72 26.78 7.05
CA VAL A 20 -24.66 26.97 5.96
C VAL A 20 -26.02 26.31 6.24
N MET A 21 -26.01 25.09 6.82
CA MET A 21 -27.24 24.39 7.19
C MET A 21 -28.01 25.12 8.30
N VAL A 22 -27.31 25.62 9.32
CA VAL A 22 -27.88 26.33 10.46
C VAL A 22 -28.41 27.68 10.00
N ASP A 23 -27.63 28.47 9.26
CA ASP A 23 -28.00 29.80 8.79
C ASP A 23 -29.05 29.78 7.70
N GLY A 24 -29.19 28.65 6.99
CA GLY A 24 -30.22 28.40 5.99
C GLY A 24 -31.59 28.05 6.60
N LEU A 25 -31.62 27.63 7.87
CA LEU A 25 -32.89 27.36 8.57
C LEU A 25 -33.72 28.66 8.68
N GLY A 26 -34.92 28.64 8.15
CA GLY A 26 -35.81 29.81 8.12
C GLY A 26 -35.65 30.78 6.95
N ARG A 27 -34.73 30.50 6.02
CA ARG A 27 -34.63 31.22 4.74
C ARG A 27 -35.41 30.48 3.64
N ASP A 28 -35.72 31.22 2.58
CA ASP A 28 -36.23 30.61 1.36
C ASP A 28 -35.11 29.85 0.62
N ILE A 29 -35.48 29.06 -0.38
CA ILE A 29 -34.53 28.25 -1.17
C ILE A 29 -33.46 29.13 -1.83
N LYS A 30 -33.84 30.31 -2.33
CA LYS A 30 -32.86 31.22 -3.00
C LYS A 30 -31.83 31.74 -2.02
N GLY A 31 -32.25 32.16 -0.83
CA GLY A 31 -31.37 32.64 0.22
C GLY A 31 -30.46 31.53 0.75
N SER A 32 -30.95 30.30 0.90
CA SER A 32 -30.13 29.16 1.30
C SER A 32 -29.08 28.78 0.24
N LEU A 33 -29.44 28.75 -1.02
CA LEU A 33 -28.51 28.51 -2.14
C LEU A 33 -27.45 29.61 -2.29
N GLN A 34 -27.81 30.85 -1.94
CA GLN A 34 -26.83 31.95 -1.93
C GLN A 34 -25.78 31.74 -0.85
N LEU A 35 -26.16 31.34 0.37
CA LEU A 35 -25.25 31.02 1.46
C LEU A 35 -24.28 29.89 1.07
N GLU A 36 -24.84 28.82 0.46
CA GLU A 36 -24.06 27.68 0.00
C GLU A 36 -23.00 28.11 -1.04
N ARG A 37 -23.39 28.95 -2.00
CA ARG A 37 -22.48 29.47 -3.02
C ARG A 37 -21.34 30.27 -2.39
N GLU A 38 -21.68 31.20 -1.48
CA GLU A 38 -20.68 32.03 -0.80
C GLU A 38 -19.71 31.19 0.05
N ALA A 39 -20.20 30.16 0.75
CA ALA A 39 -19.37 29.23 1.50
C ALA A 39 -18.46 28.42 0.57
N PHE A 40 -18.98 27.94 -0.54
CA PHE A 40 -18.21 27.22 -1.55
C PHE A 40 -17.11 28.09 -2.15
N GLU A 41 -17.41 29.36 -2.48
CA GLU A 41 -16.41 30.30 -2.99
C GLU A 41 -15.28 30.60 -1.97
N ARG A 42 -15.61 30.68 -0.67
CA ARG A 42 -14.61 30.80 0.39
C ARG A 42 -13.73 29.55 0.48
N LEU A 43 -14.34 28.38 0.46
CA LEU A 43 -13.63 27.10 0.54
C LEU A 43 -12.69 26.87 -0.63
N LEU A 44 -13.09 27.19 -1.85
CA LEU A 44 -12.26 27.07 -3.06
C LEU A 44 -10.96 27.88 -3.00
N LYS A 45 -10.94 28.98 -2.23
CA LYS A 45 -9.76 29.84 -2.07
C LYS A 45 -8.81 29.39 -0.97
N THR A 46 -9.07 28.27 -0.32
CA THR A 46 -8.23 27.73 0.75
C THR A 46 -7.12 26.84 0.21
N ASP A 47 -5.94 26.88 0.83
CA ASP A 47 -4.83 25.96 0.54
C ASP A 47 -5.26 24.49 0.67
N VAL A 48 -6.20 24.21 1.57
CA VAL A 48 -6.77 22.87 1.75
C VAL A 48 -7.48 22.39 0.50
N ALA A 49 -8.29 23.24 -0.14
CA ALA A 49 -8.97 22.89 -1.38
C ALA A 49 -7.96 22.70 -2.53
N GLU A 50 -6.97 23.56 -2.67
CA GLU A 50 -5.92 23.43 -3.68
C GLU A 50 -5.15 22.11 -3.52
N ASN A 51 -4.72 21.80 -2.28
CA ASN A 51 -4.00 20.57 -1.99
C ASN A 51 -4.86 19.31 -2.24
N LEU A 52 -6.14 19.32 -1.87
CA LEU A 52 -7.05 18.19 -2.12
C LEU A 52 -7.30 17.98 -3.62
N VAL A 53 -7.47 19.04 -4.39
CA VAL A 53 -7.57 18.97 -5.85
C VAL A 53 -6.26 18.42 -6.44
N GLY A 54 -5.10 18.88 -5.95
CA GLY A 54 -3.79 18.35 -6.34
C GLY A 54 -3.68 16.84 -6.10
N VAL A 55 -4.05 16.38 -4.89
CA VAL A 55 -4.06 14.93 -4.56
C VAL A 55 -5.01 14.16 -5.47
N PHE A 56 -6.20 14.71 -5.76
CA PHE A 56 -7.14 14.08 -6.70
C PHE A 56 -6.51 13.86 -8.09
N PHE A 57 -5.87 14.90 -8.67
CA PHE A 57 -5.22 14.75 -9.97
C PHE A 57 -4.01 13.82 -9.95
N LEU A 58 -3.23 13.79 -8.87
CA LEU A 58 -2.15 12.81 -8.69
C LEU A 58 -2.68 11.39 -8.70
N GLN A 59 -3.78 11.11 -8.00
CA GLN A 59 -4.42 9.80 -8.00
C GLN A 59 -4.96 9.42 -9.38
N GLU A 60 -5.62 10.35 -10.08
CA GLU A 60 -6.12 10.10 -11.45
C GLU A 60 -5.00 9.86 -12.46
N ARG A 61 -3.90 10.59 -12.32
CA ARG A 61 -2.69 10.37 -13.14
C ARG A 61 -2.09 8.99 -12.89
N SER A 62 -1.98 8.59 -11.62
CA SER A 62 -1.47 7.26 -11.24
C SER A 62 -2.30 6.12 -11.81
N LYS A 63 -3.64 6.24 -11.81
CA LYS A 63 -4.53 5.24 -12.41
C LYS A 63 -4.37 5.12 -13.94
N LYS A 64 -3.98 6.21 -14.60
CA LYS A 64 -3.78 6.25 -16.06
C LYS A 64 -2.39 5.78 -16.49
N THR A 65 -1.46 5.62 -15.57
CA THR A 65 -0.15 5.05 -15.86
C THR A 65 -0.34 3.58 -16.20
N LYS A 66 -0.52 3.30 -17.48
CA LYS A 66 -0.50 1.94 -18.02
C LYS A 66 0.95 1.49 -17.96
N GLY A 67 1.25 0.54 -17.09
CA GLY A 67 2.50 -0.21 -17.19
C GLY A 67 2.64 -0.80 -18.59
N GLU A 68 3.85 -1.15 -18.99
CA GLU A 68 4.09 -1.81 -20.26
C GLU A 68 3.17 -3.02 -20.40
N LYS A 69 2.42 -3.07 -21.49
CA LYS A 69 1.53 -4.18 -21.77
C LYS A 69 2.38 -5.45 -21.93
N GLY A 70 2.21 -6.40 -21.02
CA GLY A 70 2.79 -7.71 -21.22
C GLY A 70 3.64 -8.26 -20.08
N TYR A 71 4.08 -7.44 -19.11
CA TYR A 71 4.80 -7.99 -17.95
C TYR A 71 3.84 -8.75 -17.05
N LYS A 72 3.98 -10.07 -17.03
CA LYS A 72 3.19 -10.96 -16.18
C LYS A 72 4.07 -11.45 -15.05
N VAL A 73 3.66 -11.20 -13.83
CA VAL A 73 4.28 -11.77 -12.65
C VAL A 73 3.74 -13.19 -12.47
N GLY A 74 4.52 -14.18 -12.83
CA GLY A 74 4.20 -15.61 -12.63
C GLY A 74 4.61 -16.09 -11.25
N LYS A 75 5.69 -15.55 -10.67
CA LYS A 75 6.20 -15.88 -9.34
C LYS A 75 6.82 -14.67 -8.67
N SER A 76 6.59 -14.51 -7.39
CA SER A 76 7.13 -13.41 -6.59
C SER A 76 7.94 -13.88 -5.39
N ALA A 77 8.74 -12.98 -4.83
CA ALA A 77 9.39 -13.16 -3.53
C ALA A 77 9.19 -11.91 -2.66
N VAL A 78 9.02 -12.14 -1.37
CA VAL A 78 8.97 -11.10 -0.34
C VAL A 78 10.09 -11.35 0.64
N ILE A 79 10.97 -10.37 0.81
CA ILE A 79 12.14 -10.43 1.68
C ILE A 79 11.87 -9.60 2.93
N GLY A 80 11.78 -10.28 4.06
CA GLY A 80 11.31 -9.73 5.32
C GLY A 80 9.91 -10.25 5.65
N ALA A 81 9.78 -11.02 6.74
CA ALA A 81 8.53 -11.63 7.18
C ALA A 81 7.85 -10.84 8.32
N GLY A 82 8.20 -9.56 8.46
CA GLY A 82 7.56 -8.63 9.39
C GLY A 82 6.10 -8.32 9.02
N VAL A 83 5.51 -7.35 9.70
CA VAL A 83 4.10 -6.98 9.49
C VAL A 83 3.82 -6.60 8.03
N MET A 84 4.68 -5.78 7.42
CA MET A 84 4.51 -5.37 6.02
C MET A 84 4.75 -6.51 5.05
N GLY A 85 5.85 -7.26 5.20
CA GLY A 85 6.14 -8.38 4.31
C GLY A 85 5.09 -9.49 4.39
N ALA A 86 4.59 -9.82 5.57
CA ALA A 86 3.48 -10.75 5.73
C ALA A 86 2.21 -10.25 5.01
N GLY A 87 1.89 -8.96 5.13
CA GLY A 87 0.75 -8.35 4.43
C GLY A 87 0.91 -8.38 2.90
N ILE A 88 2.11 -8.06 2.41
CA ILE A 88 2.44 -8.10 0.97
C ILE A 88 2.34 -9.53 0.44
N ALA A 89 2.94 -10.50 1.12
CA ALA A 89 2.88 -11.91 0.73
C ALA A 89 1.44 -12.43 0.69
N GLN A 90 0.63 -12.08 1.70
CA GLN A 90 -0.79 -12.40 1.72
C GLN A 90 -1.53 -11.77 0.53
N TRP A 91 -1.27 -10.50 0.23
CA TRP A 91 -1.94 -9.78 -0.85
C TRP A 91 -1.60 -10.36 -2.22
N VAL A 92 -0.33 -10.67 -2.47
CA VAL A 92 0.16 -11.25 -3.73
C VAL A 92 -0.38 -12.67 -3.92
N SER A 93 -0.26 -13.52 -2.91
CA SER A 93 -0.73 -14.91 -2.98
C SER A 93 -2.26 -15.02 -3.14
N SER A 94 -3.02 -14.06 -2.59
CA SER A 94 -4.48 -14.00 -2.79
C SER A 94 -4.90 -13.72 -4.24
N ARG A 95 -3.98 -13.22 -5.07
CA ARG A 95 -4.16 -13.01 -6.52
C ARG A 95 -3.69 -14.17 -7.38
N GLY A 96 -3.42 -15.31 -6.74
CA GLY A 96 -3.04 -16.53 -7.45
C GLY A 96 -1.54 -16.63 -7.77
N ILE A 97 -0.70 -15.72 -7.30
CA ILE A 97 0.74 -15.68 -7.59
C ILE A 97 1.50 -16.47 -6.52
N PRO A 98 2.23 -17.54 -6.89
CA PRO A 98 3.15 -18.22 -5.99
C PRO A 98 4.19 -17.25 -5.42
N THR A 99 4.39 -17.27 -4.11
CA THR A 99 5.18 -16.27 -3.40
C THR A 99 6.17 -16.93 -2.45
N ILE A 100 7.45 -16.63 -2.57
CA ILE A 100 8.46 -16.98 -1.58
C ILE A 100 8.41 -15.93 -0.46
N LEU A 101 8.35 -16.37 0.80
CA LEU A 101 8.50 -15.52 1.97
C LEU A 101 9.80 -15.82 2.66
N LYS A 102 10.80 -14.95 2.56
CA LYS A 102 12.13 -15.12 3.13
C LYS A 102 12.36 -14.18 4.31
N ASP A 103 12.95 -14.70 5.37
CA ASP A 103 13.56 -13.89 6.44
C ASP A 103 14.83 -14.61 6.96
N ILE A 104 15.65 -13.88 7.74
CA ILE A 104 16.96 -14.38 8.23
C ILE A 104 16.85 -15.45 9.32
N LYS A 105 15.68 -15.57 9.98
CA LYS A 105 15.47 -16.52 11.09
C LYS A 105 14.17 -17.29 10.93
N PRO A 106 14.15 -18.58 11.27
CA PRO A 106 12.95 -19.41 11.24
C PRO A 106 11.79 -18.82 12.06
N GLU A 107 12.09 -18.21 13.21
CA GLU A 107 11.08 -17.62 14.08
C GLU A 107 10.37 -16.44 13.41
N PHE A 108 11.09 -15.63 12.63
CA PHE A 108 10.51 -14.50 11.91
C PHE A 108 9.60 -14.99 10.79
N VAL A 109 10.04 -16.00 10.03
CA VAL A 109 9.22 -16.63 8.99
C VAL A 109 7.96 -17.26 9.60
N ALA A 110 8.09 -18.00 10.70
CA ALA A 110 6.95 -18.61 11.40
C ALA A 110 5.94 -17.56 11.89
N ASN A 111 6.42 -16.44 12.45
CA ASN A 111 5.58 -15.32 12.87
C ASN A 111 4.90 -14.64 11.68
N GLY A 112 5.60 -14.48 10.56
CA GLY A 112 5.03 -13.99 9.31
C GLY A 112 3.89 -14.87 8.81
N MET A 113 4.12 -16.18 8.74
CA MET A 113 3.10 -17.16 8.34
C MET A 113 1.89 -17.16 9.29
N LYS A 114 2.11 -17.03 10.60
CA LYS A 114 1.02 -16.86 11.58
C LYS A 114 0.21 -15.60 11.34
N THR A 115 0.88 -14.50 10.98
CA THR A 115 0.22 -13.21 10.64
C THR A 115 -0.61 -13.36 9.38
N ILE A 116 -0.07 -13.99 8.34
CA ILE A 116 -0.78 -14.28 7.08
C ILE A 116 -2.03 -15.14 7.34
N GLY A 117 -1.90 -16.19 8.15
CA GLY A 117 -3.03 -17.03 8.54
C GLY A 117 -4.15 -16.25 9.25
N LYS A 118 -3.78 -15.29 10.12
CA LYS A 118 -4.76 -14.38 10.76
C LYS A 118 -5.44 -13.46 9.75
N LEU A 119 -4.70 -12.92 8.78
CA LEU A 119 -5.26 -12.06 7.73
C LEU A 119 -6.27 -12.83 6.86
N TYR A 120 -5.94 -14.04 6.44
CA TYR A 120 -6.87 -14.91 5.72
C TYR A 120 -8.09 -15.29 6.56
N GLY A 121 -7.89 -15.65 7.83
CA GLY A 121 -8.98 -15.93 8.77
C GLY A 121 -9.94 -14.75 8.93
N ALA A 122 -9.41 -13.53 8.99
CA ALA A 122 -10.22 -12.32 9.05
C ALA A 122 -11.01 -12.08 7.75
N ALA A 123 -10.41 -12.34 6.58
CA ALA A 123 -11.07 -12.23 5.28
C ALA A 123 -12.23 -13.22 5.15
N VAL A 124 -12.05 -14.46 5.60
CA VAL A 124 -13.12 -15.48 5.64
C VAL A 124 -14.24 -15.04 6.59
N LYS A 125 -13.90 -14.54 7.77
CA LYS A 125 -14.88 -14.05 8.75
C LYS A 125 -15.74 -12.91 8.21
N LYS A 126 -15.11 -12.02 7.40
CA LYS A 126 -15.77 -10.90 6.71
C LYS A 126 -16.49 -11.32 5.42
N ARG A 127 -16.49 -12.61 5.07
CA ARG A 127 -17.06 -13.16 3.82
C ARG A 127 -16.49 -12.54 2.53
N VAL A 128 -15.24 -12.06 2.59
CA VAL A 128 -14.52 -11.55 1.41
C VAL A 128 -13.98 -12.70 0.56
N MET A 129 -13.75 -13.85 1.18
CA MET A 129 -13.33 -15.09 0.52
C MET A 129 -13.84 -16.32 1.28
N THR A 130 -13.86 -17.47 0.60
CA THR A 130 -14.20 -18.76 1.20
C THR A 130 -13.00 -19.34 1.96
N LYS A 131 -13.25 -20.37 2.80
CA LYS A 131 -12.19 -21.10 3.48
C LYS A 131 -11.24 -21.80 2.48
N THR A 132 -11.79 -22.35 1.41
CA THR A 132 -11.03 -23.05 0.36
C THR A 132 -10.11 -22.08 -0.38
N GLU A 133 -10.61 -20.90 -0.76
CA GLU A 133 -9.78 -19.86 -1.40
C GLU A 133 -8.68 -19.36 -0.48
N ALA A 134 -8.98 -19.18 0.82
CA ALA A 134 -8.00 -18.78 1.81
C ALA A 134 -6.88 -19.82 1.96
N GLN A 135 -7.24 -21.12 2.04
CA GLN A 135 -6.27 -22.22 2.14
C GLN A 135 -5.43 -22.31 0.86
N SER A 136 -6.05 -22.31 -0.32
CA SER A 136 -5.32 -22.34 -1.60
C SER A 136 -4.37 -21.15 -1.75
N SER A 137 -4.73 -19.99 -1.21
CA SER A 137 -3.87 -18.80 -1.25
C SER A 137 -2.70 -18.92 -0.27
N LEU A 138 -2.93 -19.51 0.91
CA LEU A 138 -1.89 -19.78 1.89
C LEU A 138 -0.88 -20.81 1.35
N ASP A 139 -1.36 -21.85 0.66
CA ASP A 139 -0.54 -22.92 0.09
C ASP A 139 0.38 -22.43 -1.05
N ARG A 140 0.12 -21.25 -1.63
CA ARG A 140 0.99 -20.60 -2.60
C ARG A 140 2.20 -19.92 -1.97
N ILE A 141 2.28 -19.84 -0.64
CA ILE A 141 3.40 -19.19 0.04
C ILE A 141 4.42 -20.25 0.46
N THR A 142 5.64 -20.08 -0.02
CA THR A 142 6.78 -20.94 0.35
C THR A 142 7.66 -20.17 1.35
N PRO A 143 7.61 -20.54 2.65
CA PRO A 143 8.47 -19.92 3.66
C PRO A 143 9.90 -20.50 3.57
N ILE A 144 10.90 -19.60 3.58
CA ILE A 144 12.32 -19.98 3.57
C ILE A 144 13.16 -19.08 4.47
N THR A 145 14.32 -19.59 4.90
CA THR A 145 15.33 -18.81 5.65
C THR A 145 16.66 -18.72 4.92
N GLU A 146 16.92 -19.66 4.05
CA GLU A 146 18.19 -19.74 3.32
C GLU A 146 18.15 -18.91 2.05
N THR A 147 19.32 -18.39 1.66
CA THR A 147 19.49 -17.78 0.34
C THR A 147 19.56 -18.89 -0.70
N MET A 148 18.71 -18.80 -1.69
CA MET A 148 18.66 -19.75 -2.80
C MET A 148 18.54 -18.96 -4.11
N PRO A 149 18.97 -19.54 -5.25
CA PRO A 149 18.74 -18.95 -6.54
C PRO A 149 17.24 -18.72 -6.81
N MET A 150 16.87 -17.50 -7.17
CA MET A 150 15.48 -17.09 -7.45
C MET A 150 15.27 -16.84 -8.95
N THR A 151 15.90 -17.64 -9.79
CA THR A 151 15.89 -17.49 -11.26
C THR A 151 14.51 -17.64 -11.91
N GLN A 152 13.50 -18.09 -11.16
CA GLN A 152 12.12 -18.19 -11.64
C GLN A 152 11.20 -17.10 -11.04
N VAL A 153 11.78 -16.16 -10.28
CA VAL A 153 11.04 -15.05 -9.69
C VAL A 153 11.04 -13.86 -10.64
N ASP A 154 9.88 -13.32 -10.90
CA ASP A 154 9.70 -12.16 -11.78
C ASP A 154 9.71 -10.84 -10.99
N PHE A 155 9.29 -10.89 -9.73
CA PHE A 155 9.10 -9.70 -8.92
C PHE A 155 9.49 -9.96 -7.47
N VAL A 156 10.42 -9.17 -6.95
CA VAL A 156 10.88 -9.23 -5.55
C VAL A 156 10.46 -7.95 -4.83
N VAL A 157 9.87 -8.08 -3.66
CA VAL A 157 9.57 -6.94 -2.76
C VAL A 157 10.39 -7.07 -1.49
N GLU A 158 11.28 -6.12 -1.27
CA GLU A 158 12.02 -6.00 -0.03
C GLU A 158 11.17 -5.26 1.02
N ALA A 159 10.96 -5.89 2.17
CA ALA A 159 10.22 -5.37 3.32
C ALA A 159 10.96 -5.65 4.64
N ALA A 160 12.29 -5.60 4.61
CA ALA A 160 13.16 -5.79 5.76
C ALA A 160 13.24 -4.50 6.62
N VAL A 161 14.14 -4.50 7.60
CA VAL A 161 14.36 -3.34 8.49
C VAL A 161 14.80 -2.09 7.74
N GLU A 162 14.33 -0.92 8.19
CA GLU A 162 14.58 0.38 7.57
C GLU A 162 16.00 0.91 7.91
N LYS A 163 17.01 0.18 7.43
CA LYS A 163 18.46 0.53 7.57
C LYS A 163 19.13 0.47 6.22
N LEU A 164 19.68 1.60 5.78
CA LEU A 164 20.28 1.76 4.46
C LEU A 164 21.34 0.69 4.15
N ASP A 165 22.31 0.48 5.05
CA ASP A 165 23.41 -0.48 4.84
C ASP A 165 22.90 -1.92 4.68
N ILE A 166 21.82 -2.27 5.40
CA ILE A 166 21.22 -3.60 5.29
C ILE A 166 20.52 -3.72 3.94
N LYS A 167 19.78 -2.71 3.52
CA LYS A 167 19.09 -2.72 2.22
C LYS A 167 20.07 -2.78 1.07
N LYS A 168 21.15 -1.96 1.07
CA LYS A 168 22.21 -2.03 0.05
C LYS A 168 22.79 -3.44 -0.10
N LYS A 169 23.21 -4.04 1.01
CA LYS A 169 23.76 -5.42 0.99
C LYS A 169 22.74 -6.42 0.46
N LEU A 170 21.50 -6.29 0.88
CA LEU A 170 20.41 -7.18 0.46
C LEU A 170 20.12 -7.07 -1.04
N PHE A 171 20.08 -5.86 -1.58
CA PHE A 171 19.84 -5.64 -3.01
C PHE A 171 21.00 -6.15 -3.88
N LEU A 172 22.25 -5.96 -3.47
CA LEU A 172 23.42 -6.55 -4.13
C LEU A 172 23.39 -8.09 -4.08
N GLU A 173 22.94 -8.69 -2.98
CA GLU A 173 22.75 -10.15 -2.88
C GLU A 173 21.60 -10.62 -3.79
N LEU A 174 20.48 -9.90 -3.81
CA LEU A 174 19.32 -10.23 -4.65
C LEU A 174 19.68 -10.19 -6.13
N GLU A 175 20.38 -9.17 -6.59
CA GLU A 175 20.81 -9.01 -7.98
C GLU A 175 21.57 -10.25 -8.48
N GLN A 176 22.41 -10.85 -7.63
CA GLN A 176 23.20 -12.06 -7.97
C GLN A 176 22.36 -13.35 -8.04
N ASN A 177 21.14 -13.34 -7.46
CA ASN A 177 20.32 -14.52 -7.29
C ASN A 177 19.04 -14.51 -8.16
N VAL A 178 18.78 -13.43 -8.91
CA VAL A 178 17.63 -13.28 -9.79
C VAL A 178 18.08 -13.14 -11.25
N ARG A 179 17.12 -13.13 -12.19
CA ARG A 179 17.39 -12.83 -13.61
C ARG A 179 17.52 -11.31 -13.81
N GLU A 180 18.15 -10.90 -14.89
CA GLU A 180 18.31 -9.49 -15.27
C GLU A 180 16.98 -8.75 -15.46
N ASP A 181 15.95 -9.47 -15.91
CA ASP A 181 14.60 -8.92 -16.12
C ASP A 181 13.71 -8.96 -14.87
N THR A 182 14.20 -9.45 -13.74
CA THR A 182 13.47 -9.46 -12.48
C THR A 182 13.33 -8.04 -11.92
N VAL A 183 12.10 -7.63 -11.61
CA VAL A 183 11.87 -6.34 -10.97
C VAL A 183 12.17 -6.44 -9.47
N LEU A 184 13.10 -5.62 -9.00
CA LEU A 184 13.43 -5.48 -7.59
C LEU A 184 12.76 -4.22 -7.04
N ALA A 185 11.88 -4.38 -6.07
CA ALA A 185 11.16 -3.31 -5.41
C ALA A 185 11.46 -3.25 -3.92
N THR A 186 11.40 -2.07 -3.33
CA THR A 186 11.53 -1.89 -1.87
C THR A 186 10.28 -1.26 -1.28
N ASN A 187 9.93 -1.66 -0.06
CA ASN A 187 8.84 -1.06 0.72
C ASN A 187 9.36 0.06 1.64
N THR A 188 10.40 0.77 1.26
CA THR A 188 10.87 1.95 1.99
C THR A 188 9.92 3.13 1.78
N SER A 189 9.75 3.97 2.81
CA SER A 189 9.01 5.23 2.73
C SER A 189 9.91 6.46 2.78
N ALA A 190 11.18 6.30 3.16
CA ALA A 190 12.07 7.41 3.49
C ALA A 190 13.45 7.34 2.82
N LEU A 191 13.93 6.15 2.46
CA LEU A 191 15.27 6.00 1.87
C LEU A 191 15.21 6.19 0.35
N SER A 192 16.20 6.89 -0.20
CA SER A 192 16.34 7.08 -1.65
C SER A 192 16.62 5.75 -2.34
N ILE A 193 15.89 5.47 -3.41
CA ILE A 193 16.08 4.28 -4.25
C ILE A 193 17.46 4.34 -4.94
N ASP A 194 17.86 5.52 -5.43
CA ASP A 194 19.17 5.72 -6.06
C ASP A 194 20.31 5.34 -5.13
N VAL A 195 20.18 5.72 -3.84
CA VAL A 195 21.18 5.37 -2.83
C VAL A 195 21.15 3.89 -2.46
N ILE A 196 19.97 3.26 -2.43
CA ILE A 196 19.84 1.82 -2.17
C ILE A 196 20.46 1.00 -3.31
N SER A 197 20.22 1.41 -4.55
CA SER A 197 20.71 0.71 -5.76
C SER A 197 22.16 1.04 -6.12
N GLU A 198 22.84 1.89 -5.36
CA GLU A 198 24.23 2.23 -5.60
C GLU A 198 25.15 0.99 -5.57
N GLY A 199 25.84 0.75 -6.69
CA GLY A 199 26.69 -0.43 -6.89
C GLY A 199 25.99 -1.63 -7.55
N MET A 200 24.70 -1.56 -7.84
CA MET A 200 24.00 -2.49 -8.73
C MET A 200 24.33 -2.18 -10.20
N LYS A 201 24.15 -3.16 -11.07
CA LYS A 201 24.42 -3.07 -12.52
C LYS A 201 23.20 -2.66 -13.32
#